data_c52a1e21e45dd3ad068671c6e7cf57f6
#
_entry.id   c52a1e21e45dd3ad068671c6e7cf57f6
#
_cell.length_a   1.000
_cell.length_b   1.000
_cell.length_c   1.000
_cell.angle_alpha   90.00
_cell.angle_beta   90.00
_cell.angle_gamma   90.00
#
_symmetry.space_group_name_H-M   'P 1'
#
loop_
_entity.id
_entity.type
_entity.pdbx_description
1 polymer ?
#
loop_
_entity_poly.entity_id
_entity_poly.type
_entity_poly.pdbx_seq_one_letter_code
_entity_poly.pdbx_strand_id
1 'polypeptide(L)'
;MNEQILANFNKYAKLLLEKKYIESGFIATRHEDGIIVAKVTPNLDALKDENLVFVNDKNVETLEGNFRAAAVILFCAIRQDKNANAAAIVDSDKILAFSSKRKTLKPILDDMAQVCGVSIKCAAKNTAAEVVSAISGQRGACFLPDAGAVVTGRTLDEVFTATLVLDKACNAEILAEAKGGTQGMNAFNALLEHVVFKLKYSKKNQEQQKEAEAGEEKKAEEKPSAIVTDEEKKIAKDIKDAGVRMLDENLVQGTWGNIAVKLDEKTMLATPSALDYIMLEPSQMAKVDMETLEWTGSNKATSEKGLHALLLKGNPDVNATIHSHPFYGCILAAMGKAMPVPEAYRDVLGDEIPCAQAALPGTGKLVKNVGAAIGNAPACFLAHHGVIVRGKDLEDAFKICRALEDACRDYLTK
;
A
#
# COMPACT_ATOMS: atom_id res chain seq x y z
N MET A 1 -30.95 -1.41 -12.66
CA MET A 1 -29.46 -1.43 -12.63
C MET A 1 -28.98 -2.75 -12.03
N ASN A 2 -27.77 -3.22 -12.33
CA ASN A 2 -27.28 -4.51 -11.82
C ASN A 2 -27.01 -4.39 -10.31
N GLU A 3 -27.59 -5.29 -9.49
CA GLU A 3 -27.43 -5.34 -8.02
C GLU A 3 -25.95 -5.39 -7.60
N GLN A 4 -25.08 -6.04 -8.38
CA GLN A 4 -23.66 -6.11 -8.14
C GLN A 4 -22.96 -4.74 -8.25
N ILE A 5 -23.40 -3.89 -9.17
CA ILE A 5 -22.85 -2.52 -9.32
C ILE A 5 -23.24 -1.70 -8.09
N LEU A 6 -24.51 -1.73 -7.69
CA LEU A 6 -24.99 -1.00 -6.51
C LEU A 6 -24.29 -1.47 -5.23
N ALA A 7 -24.13 -2.77 -5.03
CA ALA A 7 -23.41 -3.33 -3.88
C ALA A 7 -21.97 -2.85 -3.83
N ASN A 8 -21.29 -2.80 -4.97
CA ASN A 8 -19.92 -2.34 -5.08
C ASN A 8 -19.78 -0.83 -4.75
N PHE A 9 -20.70 -0.01 -5.29
CA PHE A 9 -20.74 1.42 -4.96
C PHE A 9 -20.98 1.64 -3.47
N ASN A 10 -21.91 0.93 -2.85
CA ASN A 10 -22.20 1.02 -1.42
C ASN A 10 -20.98 0.64 -0.56
N LYS A 11 -20.30 -0.47 -0.91
CA LYS A 11 -19.10 -0.92 -0.20
C LYS A 11 -18.05 0.19 -0.15
N TYR A 12 -17.68 0.76 -1.32
CA TYR A 12 -16.58 1.72 -1.38
C TYR A 12 -16.98 3.12 -0.95
N ALA A 13 -18.24 3.55 -1.15
CA ALA A 13 -18.76 4.78 -0.56
C ALA A 13 -18.65 4.76 0.96
N LYS A 14 -19.07 3.65 1.59
CA LYS A 14 -18.96 3.44 3.04
C LYS A 14 -17.51 3.47 3.51
N LEU A 15 -16.61 2.72 2.87
CA LEU A 15 -15.18 2.70 3.22
C LEU A 15 -14.51 4.08 3.12
N LEU A 16 -14.81 4.83 2.06
CA LEU A 16 -14.27 6.18 1.85
C LEU A 16 -14.76 7.15 2.91
N LEU A 17 -16.03 7.06 3.32
CA LEU A 17 -16.61 7.87 4.40
C LEU A 17 -16.02 7.50 5.77
N GLU A 18 -15.99 6.21 6.12
CA GLU A 18 -15.47 5.72 7.40
C GLU A 18 -14.01 6.11 7.61
N LYS A 19 -13.21 6.09 6.54
CA LYS A 19 -11.79 6.52 6.57
C LYS A 19 -11.61 8.03 6.41
N LYS A 20 -12.70 8.80 6.25
CA LYS A 20 -12.68 10.25 6.03
C LYS A 20 -11.85 10.67 4.80
N TYR A 21 -11.87 9.85 3.75
CA TYR A 21 -11.24 10.19 2.48
C TYR A 21 -12.13 11.01 1.57
N ILE A 22 -13.44 10.98 1.84
CA ILE A 22 -14.45 11.83 1.22
C ILE A 22 -15.26 12.49 2.34
N GLU A 23 -15.36 13.81 2.29
CA GLU A 23 -16.34 14.58 3.05
C GLU A 23 -17.58 14.85 2.18
N SER A 24 -17.37 15.27 0.93
CA SER A 24 -18.43 15.41 -0.08
C SER A 24 -17.85 15.20 -1.48
N GLY A 25 -17.81 13.97 -1.94
CA GLY A 25 -17.14 13.61 -3.20
C GLY A 25 -18.01 12.82 -4.16
N PHE A 26 -17.35 12.24 -5.14
CA PHE A 26 -18.00 11.48 -6.20
C PHE A 26 -17.20 10.21 -6.50
N ILE A 27 -17.91 9.12 -6.79
CA ILE A 27 -17.33 7.88 -7.28
C ILE A 27 -17.97 7.50 -8.61
N ALA A 28 -17.20 6.91 -9.50
CA ALA A 28 -17.68 6.51 -10.82
C ALA A 28 -17.05 5.19 -11.28
N THR A 29 -17.80 4.44 -12.12
CA THR A 29 -17.28 3.28 -12.82
C THR A 29 -17.67 3.31 -14.30
N ARG A 30 -16.81 2.75 -15.16
CA ARG A 30 -17.13 2.56 -16.58
C ARG A 30 -18.33 1.63 -16.72
N HIS A 31 -19.26 1.98 -17.59
CA HIS A 31 -20.44 1.18 -17.92
C HIS A 31 -20.86 1.46 -19.35
N GLU A 32 -20.96 0.42 -20.18
CA GLU A 32 -21.29 0.54 -21.60
C GLU A 32 -20.45 1.62 -22.33
N ASP A 33 -21.11 2.55 -23.02
CA ASP A 33 -20.49 3.69 -23.72
C ASP A 33 -20.23 4.91 -22.84
N GLY A 34 -20.42 4.79 -21.51
CA GLY A 34 -20.32 5.87 -20.55
C GLY A 34 -19.73 5.47 -19.21
N ILE A 35 -20.21 6.14 -18.18
CA ILE A 35 -19.90 5.85 -16.77
C ILE A 35 -21.16 5.91 -15.92
N ILE A 36 -21.19 5.19 -14.82
CA ILE A 36 -22.15 5.41 -13.72
C ILE A 36 -21.45 6.27 -12.68
N VAL A 37 -22.11 7.33 -12.22
CA VAL A 37 -21.60 8.28 -11.21
C VAL A 37 -22.56 8.31 -10.02
N ALA A 38 -22.00 8.32 -8.81
CA ALA A 38 -22.72 8.58 -7.57
C ALA A 38 -22.06 9.70 -6.78
N LYS A 39 -22.87 10.58 -6.17
CA LYS A 39 -22.43 11.53 -5.16
C LYS A 39 -22.40 10.81 -3.80
N VAL A 40 -21.31 10.97 -3.07
CA VAL A 40 -21.10 10.44 -1.72
C VAL A 40 -21.09 11.60 -0.74
N THR A 41 -21.91 11.50 0.30
CA THR A 41 -22.02 12.54 1.36
C THR A 41 -22.08 11.88 2.74
N PRO A 42 -21.68 12.59 3.84
CA PRO A 42 -21.62 12.01 5.18
C PRO A 42 -22.92 11.42 5.72
N ASN A 43 -24.06 11.97 5.27
CA ASN A 43 -25.41 11.56 5.74
C ASN A 43 -26.02 10.45 4.87
N LEU A 44 -25.21 9.79 4.07
CA LEU A 44 -25.68 8.75 3.18
C LEU A 44 -25.66 7.41 3.92
N ASP A 45 -26.84 6.89 4.32
CA ASP A 45 -26.96 5.55 4.92
C ASP A 45 -26.59 4.46 3.91
N ALA A 46 -27.12 4.54 2.70
CA ALA A 46 -26.79 3.69 1.55
C ALA A 46 -27.20 4.36 0.24
N LEU A 47 -26.44 4.09 -0.82
CA LEU A 47 -26.82 4.45 -2.19
C LEU A 47 -27.97 3.54 -2.64
N LYS A 48 -28.93 4.11 -3.38
CA LYS A 48 -30.02 3.40 -4.07
C LYS A 48 -29.86 3.61 -5.57
N ASP A 49 -30.61 2.86 -6.38
CA ASP A 49 -30.58 2.99 -7.84
C ASP A 49 -30.79 4.43 -8.33
N GLU A 50 -31.64 5.19 -7.65
CA GLU A 50 -31.94 6.60 -7.94
C GLU A 50 -30.73 7.55 -7.71
N ASN A 51 -29.74 7.13 -6.92
CA ASN A 51 -28.52 7.89 -6.65
C ASN A 51 -27.43 7.64 -7.69
N LEU A 52 -27.61 6.63 -8.54
CA LEU A 52 -26.67 6.24 -9.58
C LEU A 52 -27.10 6.84 -10.92
N VAL A 53 -26.27 7.74 -11.45
CA VAL A 53 -26.56 8.45 -12.69
C VAL A 53 -25.67 7.92 -13.80
N PHE A 54 -26.28 7.41 -14.88
CA PHE A 54 -25.54 7.06 -16.08
C PHE A 54 -25.22 8.31 -16.89
N VAL A 55 -23.95 8.46 -17.29
CA VAL A 55 -23.40 9.64 -17.99
C VAL A 55 -22.62 9.19 -19.21
N ASN A 56 -22.95 9.77 -20.37
CA ASN A 56 -22.23 9.58 -21.63
C ASN A 56 -22.23 10.88 -22.47
N ASP A 57 -21.66 10.85 -23.66
CA ASP A 57 -21.58 12.01 -24.57
C ASP A 57 -22.96 12.60 -24.93
N LYS A 58 -24.05 11.82 -24.85
CA LYS A 58 -25.40 12.24 -25.27
C LYS A 58 -26.17 12.98 -24.18
N ASN A 59 -25.90 12.65 -22.90
CA ASN A 59 -26.65 13.20 -21.78
C ASN A 59 -25.84 14.06 -20.81
N VAL A 60 -24.53 14.13 -20.94
CA VAL A 60 -23.66 14.91 -20.04
C VAL A 60 -24.05 16.40 -20.02
N GLU A 61 -24.56 16.92 -21.11
CA GLU A 61 -25.01 18.33 -21.22
C GLU A 61 -26.34 18.62 -20.50
N THR A 62 -27.13 17.58 -20.18
CA THR A 62 -28.40 17.74 -19.44
C THR A 62 -28.20 17.80 -17.93
N LEU A 63 -27.00 17.49 -17.44
CA LEU A 63 -26.64 17.56 -16.03
C LEU A 63 -26.39 19.02 -15.61
N GLU A 64 -26.58 19.33 -14.34
CA GLU A 64 -26.48 20.70 -13.83
C GLU A 64 -25.51 20.82 -12.64
N GLY A 65 -25.06 22.04 -12.39
CA GLY A 65 -24.32 22.43 -11.20
C GLY A 65 -23.04 21.63 -10.96
N ASN A 66 -22.72 21.41 -9.69
CA ASN A 66 -21.52 20.70 -9.26
C ASN A 66 -21.51 19.22 -9.68
N PHE A 67 -22.68 18.61 -9.81
CA PHE A 67 -22.79 17.22 -10.27
C PHE A 67 -22.29 17.10 -11.71
N ARG A 68 -22.71 18.00 -12.60
CA ARG A 68 -22.23 18.05 -13.99
C ARG A 68 -20.72 18.22 -14.05
N ALA A 69 -20.18 19.20 -13.32
CA ALA A 69 -18.75 19.45 -13.32
C ALA A 69 -17.94 18.20 -12.89
N ALA A 70 -18.36 17.55 -11.81
CA ALA A 70 -17.74 16.32 -11.33
C ALA A 70 -17.88 15.15 -12.33
N ALA A 71 -19.07 14.96 -12.89
CA ALA A 71 -19.36 13.89 -13.85
C ALA A 71 -18.50 14.03 -15.12
N VAL A 72 -18.37 15.24 -15.65
CA VAL A 72 -17.52 15.54 -16.83
C VAL A 72 -16.05 15.25 -16.53
N ILE A 73 -15.56 15.66 -15.36
CA ILE A 73 -14.17 15.39 -14.93
C ILE A 73 -13.92 13.88 -14.85
N LEU A 74 -14.79 13.12 -14.16
CA LEU A 74 -14.65 11.68 -13.98
C LEU A 74 -14.78 10.93 -15.31
N PHE A 75 -15.73 11.33 -16.17
CA PHE A 75 -15.92 10.74 -17.49
C PHE A 75 -14.66 10.89 -18.35
N CYS A 76 -14.11 12.10 -18.42
CA CYS A 76 -12.88 12.37 -19.17
C CYS A 76 -11.66 11.66 -18.57
N ALA A 77 -11.54 11.61 -17.24
CA ALA A 77 -10.45 10.92 -16.55
C ALA A 77 -10.46 9.41 -16.80
N ILE A 78 -11.64 8.76 -16.79
CA ILE A 78 -11.79 7.33 -17.10
C ILE A 78 -11.53 7.08 -18.59
N ARG A 79 -12.02 7.97 -19.46
CA ARG A 79 -11.96 7.78 -20.91
C ARG A 79 -10.52 7.92 -21.47
N GLN A 80 -9.69 8.75 -20.87
CA GLN A 80 -8.33 9.01 -21.35
C GLN A 80 -7.37 7.82 -21.17
N ASP A 81 -7.62 6.91 -20.22
CA ASP A 81 -6.88 5.66 -20.06
C ASP A 81 -7.83 4.46 -20.24
N LYS A 82 -7.57 3.66 -21.29
CA LYS A 82 -8.36 2.45 -21.56
C LYS A 82 -8.36 1.42 -20.45
N ASN A 83 -7.37 1.46 -19.56
CA ASN A 83 -7.27 0.58 -18.41
C ASN A 83 -7.97 1.14 -17.16
N ALA A 84 -8.35 2.41 -17.15
CA ALA A 84 -9.11 3.00 -16.05
C ALA A 84 -10.60 2.67 -16.24
N ASN A 85 -11.17 1.95 -15.26
CA ASN A 85 -12.60 1.62 -15.25
C ASN A 85 -13.32 2.20 -14.03
N ALA A 86 -12.61 2.85 -13.12
CA ALA A 86 -13.18 3.54 -11.97
C ALA A 86 -12.41 4.83 -11.67
N ALA A 87 -13.10 5.78 -11.05
CA ALA A 87 -12.50 7.02 -10.56
C ALA A 87 -13.27 7.56 -9.36
N ALA A 88 -12.60 8.42 -8.57
CA ALA A 88 -13.23 9.20 -7.51
C ALA A 88 -12.70 10.63 -7.47
N ILE A 89 -13.52 11.54 -6.95
CA ILE A 89 -13.09 12.85 -6.44
C ILE A 89 -13.08 12.73 -4.92
N VAL A 90 -11.92 12.95 -4.31
CA VAL A 90 -11.64 12.76 -2.89
C VAL A 90 -11.11 14.05 -2.27
N ASP A 91 -11.48 14.34 -1.02
CA ASP A 91 -11.28 15.62 -0.36
C ASP A 91 -10.93 15.49 1.12
N SER A 92 -10.16 14.45 1.51
CA SER A 92 -9.67 14.37 2.89
C SER A 92 -8.89 15.64 3.28
N ASP A 93 -8.86 15.97 4.57
CA ASP A 93 -8.13 17.14 5.09
C ASP A 93 -6.69 17.25 4.58
N LYS A 94 -5.99 16.11 4.46
CA LYS A 94 -4.58 16.05 4.05
C LYS A 94 -4.43 16.27 2.54
N ILE A 95 -5.29 15.62 1.76
CA ILE A 95 -5.32 15.79 0.30
C ILE A 95 -5.73 17.23 -0.02
N LEU A 96 -6.73 17.77 0.66
CA LEU A 96 -7.19 19.15 0.48
C LEU A 96 -6.08 20.17 0.84
N ALA A 97 -5.45 20.01 2.00
CA ALA A 97 -4.33 20.84 2.44
C ALA A 97 -3.15 20.82 1.47
N PHE A 98 -2.83 19.63 0.89
CA PHE A 98 -1.76 19.54 -0.10
C PHE A 98 -2.17 20.13 -1.46
N SER A 99 -3.42 19.93 -1.90
CA SER A 99 -3.93 20.49 -3.16
C SER A 99 -3.85 22.02 -3.21
N SER A 100 -4.02 22.66 -2.04
CA SER A 100 -3.91 24.12 -1.90
C SER A 100 -2.46 24.63 -2.05
N LYS A 101 -1.46 23.79 -1.86
CA LYS A 101 -0.04 24.12 -2.14
C LYS A 101 0.24 24.25 -3.65
N ARG A 102 -0.64 23.74 -4.52
CA ARG A 102 -0.53 23.72 -6.00
C ARG A 102 0.80 23.18 -6.51
N LYS A 103 1.38 22.23 -5.79
CA LYS A 103 2.66 21.59 -6.11
C LYS A 103 2.45 20.22 -6.73
N THR A 104 3.45 19.75 -7.45
CA THR A 104 3.55 18.34 -7.85
C THR A 104 4.10 17.53 -6.70
N LEU A 105 3.41 16.44 -6.33
CA LEU A 105 3.88 15.46 -5.37
C LEU A 105 4.63 14.36 -6.15
N LYS A 106 5.91 14.18 -5.85
CA LYS A 106 6.69 13.04 -6.34
C LYS A 106 6.38 11.82 -5.48
N PRO A 107 6.48 10.59 -6.01
CA PRO A 107 6.37 9.41 -5.17
C PRO A 107 7.44 9.45 -4.07
N ILE A 108 7.01 9.35 -2.84
CA ILE A 108 7.89 9.33 -1.66
C ILE A 108 8.06 7.90 -1.11
N LEU A 109 7.16 7.01 -1.49
CA LEU A 109 7.16 5.59 -1.17
C LEU A 109 6.88 4.76 -2.43
N ASP A 110 7.34 3.53 -2.45
CA ASP A 110 7.16 2.59 -3.57
C ASP A 110 5.67 2.22 -3.78
N ASP A 111 4.88 2.05 -2.71
CA ASP A 111 3.43 1.85 -2.80
C ASP A 111 2.74 2.98 -3.56
N MET A 112 3.15 4.23 -3.31
CA MET A 112 2.65 5.39 -4.06
C MET A 112 3.07 5.33 -5.53
N ALA A 113 4.34 5.00 -5.82
CA ALA A 113 4.80 4.85 -7.20
C ALA A 113 4.06 3.72 -7.92
N GLN A 114 3.86 2.58 -7.26
CA GLN A 114 3.15 1.42 -7.79
C GLN A 114 1.72 1.76 -8.20
N VAL A 115 0.97 2.38 -7.32
CA VAL A 115 -0.48 2.60 -7.48
C VAL A 115 -0.77 3.92 -8.19
N CYS A 116 -0.18 5.03 -7.74
CA CYS A 116 -0.47 6.37 -8.25
C CYS A 116 0.43 6.81 -9.43
N GLY A 117 1.51 6.05 -9.71
CA GLY A 117 2.40 6.31 -10.84
C GLY A 117 3.53 7.28 -10.53
N VAL A 118 4.09 7.89 -11.59
CA VAL A 118 5.39 8.60 -11.53
C VAL A 118 5.35 9.96 -10.85
N SER A 119 4.19 10.55 -10.67
CA SER A 119 3.98 11.81 -9.94
C SER A 119 2.50 12.17 -9.88
N ILE A 120 2.09 12.97 -8.90
CA ILE A 120 0.76 13.54 -8.81
C ILE A 120 0.89 15.04 -9.11
N LYS A 121 0.43 15.47 -10.27
CA LYS A 121 0.43 16.89 -10.65
C LYS A 121 -0.80 17.60 -10.09
N CYS A 122 -0.71 18.89 -9.87
CA CYS A 122 -1.88 19.73 -9.67
C CYS A 122 -2.39 20.22 -11.03
N ALA A 123 -3.68 20.05 -11.31
CA ALA A 123 -4.32 20.64 -12.49
C ALA A 123 -4.25 22.18 -12.39
N ALA A 124 -4.16 22.88 -13.52
CA ALA A 124 -4.13 24.35 -13.50
C ALA A 124 -5.49 24.93 -13.06
N LYS A 125 -6.59 24.24 -13.39
CA LYS A 125 -7.97 24.57 -13.02
C LYS A 125 -8.77 23.28 -12.82
N ASN A 126 -9.89 23.38 -12.10
CA ASN A 126 -10.82 22.27 -11.87
C ASN A 126 -11.72 22.04 -13.10
N THR A 127 -11.11 21.80 -14.26
CA THR A 127 -11.80 21.50 -15.53
C THR A 127 -11.33 20.15 -16.07
N ALA A 128 -12.18 19.46 -16.83
CA ALA A 128 -11.86 18.16 -17.39
C ALA A 128 -10.58 18.19 -18.27
N ALA A 129 -10.39 19.21 -19.08
CA ALA A 129 -9.21 19.35 -19.93
C ALA A 129 -7.91 19.43 -19.13
N GLU A 130 -7.89 20.23 -18.05
CA GLU A 130 -6.74 20.39 -17.17
C GLU A 130 -6.48 19.13 -16.35
N VAL A 131 -7.54 18.43 -15.89
CA VAL A 131 -7.43 17.14 -15.20
C VAL A 131 -6.84 16.09 -16.13
N VAL A 132 -7.34 15.95 -17.35
CA VAL A 132 -6.81 15.02 -18.34
C VAL A 132 -5.33 15.30 -18.64
N SER A 133 -4.95 16.55 -18.79
CA SER A 133 -3.56 16.96 -18.97
C SER A 133 -2.68 16.58 -17.77
N ALA A 134 -3.17 16.79 -16.55
CA ALA A 134 -2.42 16.51 -15.32
C ALA A 134 -2.25 15.00 -15.05
N ILE A 135 -3.29 14.19 -15.33
CA ILE A 135 -3.29 12.74 -15.07
C ILE A 135 -2.64 11.92 -16.17
N SER A 136 -2.39 12.49 -17.35
CA SER A 136 -1.76 11.80 -18.48
C SER A 136 -0.32 11.34 -18.17
N GLY A 137 0.15 10.30 -18.87
CA GLY A 137 1.55 9.84 -18.82
C GLY A 137 1.91 9.04 -17.57
N GLN A 138 1.25 7.90 -17.37
CA GLN A 138 1.53 6.95 -16.27
C GLN A 138 1.24 7.55 -14.87
N ARG A 139 0.13 8.25 -14.73
CA ARG A 139 -0.37 8.83 -13.49
C ARG A 139 -1.77 8.34 -13.21
N GLY A 140 -1.99 7.82 -11.99
CA GLY A 140 -3.29 7.36 -11.51
C GLY A 140 -4.08 8.43 -10.74
N ALA A 141 -3.51 9.63 -10.53
CA ALA A 141 -4.17 10.71 -9.80
C ALA A 141 -3.67 12.09 -10.22
N CYS A 142 -4.46 13.12 -9.91
CA CYS A 142 -4.03 14.52 -9.94
C CYS A 142 -4.76 15.34 -8.86
N PHE A 143 -4.12 16.38 -8.34
CA PHE A 143 -4.79 17.34 -7.45
C PHE A 143 -5.70 18.28 -8.23
N LEU A 144 -6.84 18.59 -7.60
CA LEU A 144 -7.73 19.68 -7.98
C LEU A 144 -7.39 20.90 -7.11
N PRO A 145 -7.01 22.05 -7.66
CA PRO A 145 -6.70 23.25 -6.88
C PRO A 145 -7.77 23.56 -5.84
N ASP A 146 -7.40 23.54 -4.55
CA ASP A 146 -8.27 23.87 -3.41
C ASP A 146 -9.54 22.99 -3.30
N ALA A 147 -9.56 21.81 -3.95
CA ALA A 147 -10.74 20.95 -4.04
C ALA A 147 -10.44 19.45 -3.94
N GLY A 148 -9.24 19.08 -3.44
CA GLY A 148 -8.89 17.68 -3.25
C GLY A 148 -8.16 17.06 -4.43
N ALA A 149 -8.56 15.84 -4.85
CA ALA A 149 -7.91 15.13 -5.94
C ALA A 149 -8.89 14.28 -6.76
N VAL A 150 -8.54 14.03 -8.03
CA VAL A 150 -9.10 12.95 -8.84
C VAL A 150 -8.17 11.76 -8.74
N VAL A 151 -8.74 10.58 -8.48
CA VAL A 151 -8.02 9.31 -8.43
C VAL A 151 -8.68 8.34 -9.41
N THR A 152 -7.89 7.61 -10.18
CA THR A 152 -8.38 6.61 -11.15
C THR A 152 -7.80 5.23 -10.86
N GLY A 153 -8.51 4.18 -11.26
CA GLY A 153 -8.09 2.79 -11.13
C GLY A 153 -8.88 1.88 -12.07
N ARG A 154 -8.48 0.61 -12.12
CA ARG A 154 -9.21 -0.42 -12.88
C ARG A 154 -10.51 -0.84 -12.20
N THR A 155 -10.57 -0.68 -10.89
CA THR A 155 -11.72 -1.02 -10.05
C THR A 155 -11.89 0.03 -8.95
N LEU A 156 -13.04 0.06 -8.27
CA LEU A 156 -13.22 0.90 -7.07
C LEU A 156 -12.29 0.48 -5.93
N ASP A 157 -11.85 -0.77 -5.87
CA ASP A 157 -10.85 -1.24 -4.90
C ASP A 157 -9.49 -0.56 -5.12
N GLU A 158 -9.04 -0.48 -6.37
CA GLU A 158 -7.82 0.26 -6.70
C GLU A 158 -7.94 1.76 -6.44
N VAL A 159 -9.11 2.35 -6.73
CA VAL A 159 -9.38 3.76 -6.41
C VAL A 159 -9.31 4.00 -4.91
N PHE A 160 -9.88 3.12 -4.10
CA PHE A 160 -9.78 3.18 -2.64
C PHE A 160 -8.33 3.06 -2.17
N THR A 161 -7.60 2.05 -2.67
CA THR A 161 -6.17 1.84 -2.34
C THR A 161 -5.32 3.05 -2.75
N ALA A 162 -5.53 3.58 -3.94
CA ALA A 162 -4.82 4.78 -4.42
C ALA A 162 -5.14 6.01 -3.58
N THR A 163 -6.38 6.16 -3.11
CA THR A 163 -6.79 7.25 -2.22
C THR A 163 -6.09 7.13 -0.86
N LEU A 164 -6.06 5.94 -0.27
CA LEU A 164 -5.36 5.65 0.99
C LEU A 164 -3.87 6.02 0.89
N VAL A 165 -3.21 5.58 -0.18
CA VAL A 165 -1.79 5.86 -0.40
C VAL A 165 -1.53 7.35 -0.66
N LEU A 166 -2.41 8.02 -1.40
CA LEU A 166 -2.32 9.46 -1.66
C LEU A 166 -2.50 10.27 -0.37
N ASP A 167 -3.51 9.94 0.44
CA ASP A 167 -3.74 10.59 1.74
C ASP A 167 -2.54 10.43 2.67
N LYS A 168 -2.00 9.20 2.77
CA LYS A 168 -0.77 8.88 3.52
C LYS A 168 0.40 9.72 3.06
N ALA A 169 0.60 9.86 1.73
CA ALA A 169 1.69 10.63 1.17
C ALA A 169 1.54 12.14 1.41
N CYS A 170 0.33 12.69 1.29
CA CYS A 170 0.06 14.09 1.63
C CYS A 170 0.34 14.38 3.11
N ASN A 171 -0.10 13.48 4.00
CA ASN A 171 0.15 13.61 5.43
C ASN A 171 1.65 13.50 5.77
N ALA A 172 2.36 12.58 5.10
CA ALA A 172 3.80 12.43 5.24
C ALA A 172 4.56 13.72 4.89
N GLU A 173 4.21 14.35 3.76
CA GLU A 173 4.79 15.63 3.35
C GLU A 173 4.53 16.76 4.36
N ILE A 174 3.30 16.80 4.94
CA ILE A 174 2.94 17.80 5.94
C ILE A 174 3.73 17.60 7.23
N LEU A 175 3.82 16.38 7.74
CA LEU A 175 4.51 16.06 8.99
C LEU A 175 6.04 16.18 8.88
N ALA A 176 6.61 15.78 7.74
CA ALA A 176 8.04 15.85 7.52
C ALA A 176 8.57 17.28 7.27
N GLU A 177 7.71 18.23 6.90
CA GLU A 177 8.12 19.59 6.50
C GLU A 177 8.98 20.27 7.57
N ALA A 178 8.60 20.18 8.85
CA ALA A 178 9.35 20.76 9.98
C ALA A 178 10.69 20.05 10.26
N LYS A 179 10.89 18.84 9.77
CA LYS A 179 12.09 18.01 9.99
C LYS A 179 13.00 17.91 8.74
N GLY A 180 12.75 18.78 7.75
CA GLY A 180 13.55 18.86 6.52
C GLY A 180 12.93 18.20 5.29
N GLY A 181 11.68 17.78 5.39
CA GLY A 181 10.88 17.25 4.28
C GLY A 181 11.20 15.80 3.90
N THR A 182 10.38 15.25 3.02
CA THR A 182 10.59 13.94 2.41
C THR A 182 11.52 14.04 1.19
N GLN A 183 12.04 12.91 0.74
CA GLN A 183 12.77 12.80 -0.52
C GLN A 183 11.88 12.14 -1.57
N GLY A 184 11.69 12.78 -2.71
CA GLY A 184 10.99 12.16 -3.84
C GLY A 184 11.87 11.10 -4.51
N MET A 185 11.28 9.98 -4.88
CA MET A 185 11.93 8.96 -5.71
C MET A 185 12.37 9.57 -7.04
N ASN A 186 13.47 9.08 -7.61
CA ASN A 186 13.80 9.45 -8.97
C ASN A 186 12.78 8.88 -9.97
N ALA A 187 12.57 9.58 -11.09
CA ALA A 187 11.53 9.24 -12.07
C ALA A 187 11.70 7.83 -12.68
N PHE A 188 12.93 7.35 -12.83
CA PHE A 188 13.20 6.02 -13.36
C PHE A 188 12.75 4.92 -12.40
N ASN A 189 13.09 5.03 -11.12
CA ASN A 189 12.67 4.06 -10.11
C ASN A 189 11.15 4.08 -9.93
N ALA A 190 10.53 5.25 -9.89
CA ALA A 190 9.07 5.37 -9.81
C ALA A 190 8.36 4.73 -11.01
N LEU A 191 8.88 4.94 -12.22
CA LEU A 191 8.35 4.29 -13.42
C LEU A 191 8.52 2.77 -13.37
N LEU A 192 9.67 2.29 -12.92
CA LEU A 192 9.96 0.87 -12.82
C LEU A 192 9.00 0.19 -11.83
N GLU A 193 8.79 0.77 -10.64
CA GLU A 193 7.82 0.29 -9.65
C GLU A 193 6.41 0.20 -10.26
N HIS A 194 5.98 1.25 -10.93
CA HIS A 194 4.66 1.33 -11.55
C HIS A 194 4.46 0.26 -12.63
N VAL A 195 5.44 0.10 -13.52
CA VAL A 195 5.37 -0.88 -14.63
C VAL A 195 5.40 -2.31 -14.09
N VAL A 196 6.28 -2.61 -13.14
CA VAL A 196 6.36 -3.95 -12.52
C VAL A 196 5.05 -4.30 -11.80
N PHE A 197 4.47 -3.36 -11.08
CA PHE A 197 3.17 -3.54 -10.42
C PHE A 197 2.06 -3.83 -11.43
N LYS A 198 1.93 -3.02 -12.48
CA LYS A 198 0.93 -3.23 -13.53
C LYS A 198 1.07 -4.60 -14.22
N LEU A 199 2.30 -5.05 -14.50
CA LEU A 199 2.56 -6.35 -15.12
C LEU A 199 2.20 -7.52 -14.20
N LYS A 200 2.53 -7.44 -12.91
CA LYS A 200 2.13 -8.46 -11.92
C LYS A 200 0.62 -8.59 -11.81
N TYR A 201 -0.08 -7.47 -11.74
CA TYR A 201 -1.54 -7.44 -11.66
C TYR A 201 -2.23 -7.94 -12.93
N SER A 202 -1.69 -7.61 -14.10
CA SER A 202 -2.23 -8.10 -15.38
C SER A 202 -2.16 -9.62 -15.48
N LYS A 203 -1.07 -10.23 -15.01
CA LYS A 203 -0.93 -11.69 -14.98
C LYS A 203 -1.93 -12.33 -14.02
N LYS A 204 -2.05 -11.81 -12.80
CA LYS A 204 -2.99 -12.33 -11.80
C LYS A 204 -4.45 -12.26 -12.28
N ASN A 205 -4.84 -11.16 -12.91
CA ASN A 205 -6.19 -11.02 -13.46
C ASN A 205 -6.45 -11.96 -14.64
N GLN A 206 -5.45 -12.20 -15.51
CA GLN A 206 -5.58 -13.16 -16.60
C GLN A 206 -5.67 -14.60 -16.09
N GLU A 207 -4.96 -14.94 -15.02
CA GLU A 207 -5.05 -16.24 -14.36
C GLU A 207 -6.44 -16.42 -13.74
N GLN A 208 -6.94 -15.45 -13.00
CA GLN A 208 -8.29 -15.48 -12.39
C GLN A 208 -9.41 -15.53 -13.43
N GLN A 209 -9.30 -14.81 -14.55
CA GLN A 209 -10.28 -14.89 -15.64
C GLN A 209 -10.27 -16.25 -16.32
N LYS A 210 -9.09 -16.83 -16.58
CA LYS A 210 -8.98 -18.18 -17.13
C LYS A 210 -9.53 -19.26 -16.20
N GLU A 211 -9.36 -19.10 -14.87
CA GLU A 211 -9.95 -19.97 -13.87
C GLU A 211 -11.48 -19.84 -13.82
N ALA A 212 -12.01 -18.61 -13.94
CA ALA A 212 -13.45 -18.36 -13.98
C ALA A 212 -14.13 -18.86 -15.29
N GLU A 213 -13.45 -18.71 -16.43
CA GLU A 213 -13.94 -19.18 -17.74
C GLU A 213 -13.84 -20.71 -17.91
N ALA A 214 -12.88 -21.35 -17.23
CA ALA A 214 -12.69 -22.79 -17.31
C ALA A 214 -13.77 -23.62 -16.60
N GLY A 215 -14.58 -22.98 -15.73
CA GLY A 215 -15.71 -23.65 -15.04
C GLY A 215 -15.30 -24.85 -14.16
N GLU A 216 -14.02 -25.14 -14.09
CA GLU A 216 -13.43 -26.15 -13.26
C GLU A 216 -12.72 -25.44 -12.10
N GLU A 217 -13.16 -25.70 -10.88
CA GLU A 217 -12.26 -25.71 -9.75
C GLU A 217 -11.11 -26.69 -10.12
N LYS A 218 -10.10 -26.20 -10.82
CA LYS A 218 -8.82 -26.85 -10.75
C LYS A 218 -8.46 -26.80 -9.29
N LYS A 219 -8.70 -27.90 -8.58
CA LYS A 219 -7.95 -28.23 -7.35
C LYS A 219 -6.51 -28.03 -7.77
N ALA A 220 -5.93 -26.86 -7.43
CA ALA A 220 -4.49 -26.67 -7.49
C ALA A 220 -3.94 -27.92 -6.83
N GLU A 221 -3.03 -28.64 -7.46
CA GLU A 221 -2.32 -29.73 -6.80
C GLU A 221 -1.82 -29.13 -5.50
N GLU A 222 -2.44 -29.52 -4.38
CA GLU A 222 -2.07 -29.04 -3.06
C GLU A 222 -0.64 -29.50 -2.83
N LYS A 223 0.30 -28.59 -3.10
CA LYS A 223 1.69 -28.85 -2.68
C LYS A 223 1.65 -29.10 -1.19
N PRO A 224 2.32 -30.14 -0.70
CA PRO A 224 2.27 -30.50 0.70
C PRO A 224 2.71 -29.32 1.57
N SER A 225 2.06 -29.14 2.71
CA SER A 225 2.47 -28.15 3.71
C SER A 225 3.93 -28.39 4.10
N ALA A 226 4.70 -27.31 4.22
CA ALA A 226 6.06 -27.37 4.76
C ALA A 226 6.09 -27.57 6.28
N ILE A 227 4.94 -27.42 6.94
CA ILE A 227 4.77 -27.49 8.40
C ILE A 227 4.51 -28.93 8.79
N VAL A 228 5.47 -29.58 9.42
CA VAL A 228 5.43 -31.00 9.73
C VAL A 228 5.39 -31.27 11.25
N THR A 229 6.27 -30.61 12.02
CA THR A 229 6.40 -30.83 13.46
C THR A 229 5.40 -30.00 14.27
N ASP A 230 5.12 -30.40 15.50
CA ASP A 230 4.23 -29.62 16.37
C ASP A 230 4.87 -28.30 16.80
N GLU A 231 6.19 -28.22 16.87
CA GLU A 231 6.92 -26.97 17.08
C GLU A 231 6.74 -26.01 15.89
N GLU A 232 6.89 -26.48 14.66
CA GLU A 232 6.65 -25.70 13.46
C GLU A 232 5.19 -25.20 13.37
N LYS A 233 4.21 -26.04 13.75
CA LYS A 233 2.79 -25.65 13.82
C LYS A 233 2.57 -24.52 14.82
N LYS A 234 3.22 -24.59 15.98
CA LYS A 234 3.16 -23.55 17.00
C LYS A 234 3.74 -22.23 16.45
N ILE A 235 4.96 -22.27 15.90
CA ILE A 235 5.62 -21.09 15.32
C ILE A 235 4.78 -20.51 14.17
N ALA A 236 4.22 -21.34 13.30
CA ALA A 236 3.35 -20.89 12.21
C ALA A 236 2.11 -20.18 12.73
N LYS A 237 1.50 -20.68 13.82
CA LYS A 237 0.38 -20.02 14.48
C LYS A 237 0.80 -18.69 15.10
N ASP A 238 1.93 -18.64 15.80
CA ASP A 238 2.45 -17.43 16.43
C ASP A 238 2.74 -16.35 15.37
N ILE A 239 3.29 -16.72 14.20
CA ILE A 239 3.49 -15.82 13.04
C ILE A 239 2.14 -15.27 12.53
N LYS A 240 1.11 -16.12 12.37
CA LYS A 240 -0.23 -15.70 11.97
C LYS A 240 -0.79 -14.68 12.96
N ASP A 241 -0.76 -15.03 14.26
CA ASP A 241 -1.30 -14.19 15.33
C ASP A 241 -0.57 -12.84 15.38
N ALA A 242 0.76 -12.80 15.21
CA ALA A 242 1.53 -11.57 15.10
C ALA A 242 1.14 -10.75 13.86
N GLY A 243 0.89 -11.38 12.72
CA GLY A 243 0.41 -10.71 11.51
C GLY A 243 -0.95 -10.03 11.70
N VAL A 244 -1.89 -10.70 12.38
CA VAL A 244 -3.19 -10.11 12.74
C VAL A 244 -3.00 -8.92 13.69
N ARG A 245 -2.15 -9.06 14.72
CA ARG A 245 -1.81 -7.94 15.62
C ARG A 245 -1.22 -6.74 14.87
N MET A 246 -0.39 -6.97 13.84
CA MET A 246 0.16 -5.89 13.03
C MET A 246 -0.95 -5.12 12.28
N LEU A 247 -2.02 -5.79 11.81
CA LEU A 247 -3.18 -5.14 11.21
C LEU A 247 -3.97 -4.34 12.26
N ASP A 248 -4.28 -4.95 13.41
CA ASP A 248 -5.05 -4.33 14.49
C ASP A 248 -4.36 -3.07 15.05
N GLU A 249 -3.03 -3.10 15.12
CA GLU A 249 -2.21 -1.99 15.61
C GLU A 249 -1.76 -1.01 14.50
N ASN A 250 -2.26 -1.17 13.27
CA ASN A 250 -1.94 -0.35 12.10
C ASN A 250 -0.43 -0.30 11.76
N LEU A 251 0.31 -1.35 12.07
CA LEU A 251 1.72 -1.50 11.70
C LEU A 251 1.90 -1.98 10.26
N VAL A 252 0.84 -2.51 9.65
CA VAL A 252 0.75 -2.84 8.23
C VAL A 252 -0.62 -2.48 7.68
N GLN A 253 -0.73 -2.41 6.35
CA GLN A 253 -1.98 -2.17 5.63
C GLN A 253 -2.15 -3.24 4.54
N GLY A 254 -3.31 -3.90 4.49
CA GLY A 254 -3.59 -4.94 3.52
C GLY A 254 -2.60 -6.12 3.61
N THR A 255 -1.96 -6.45 2.49
CA THR A 255 -0.99 -7.55 2.39
C THR A 255 0.48 -7.09 2.44
N TRP A 256 0.73 -5.84 2.80
CA TRP A 256 2.08 -5.29 2.92
C TRP A 256 2.71 -5.71 4.25
N GLY A 257 3.99 -6.04 4.19
CA GLY A 257 4.72 -6.57 5.34
C GLY A 257 4.82 -8.09 5.33
N ASN A 258 5.77 -8.59 6.09
CA ASN A 258 6.05 -10.02 6.22
C ASN A 258 6.85 -10.31 7.48
N ILE A 259 6.78 -11.55 7.94
CA ILE A 259 7.36 -12.04 9.18
C ILE A 259 8.18 -13.28 8.89
N ALA A 260 9.34 -13.43 9.51
CA ALA A 260 10.09 -14.67 9.51
C ALA A 260 10.64 -15.01 10.91
N VAL A 261 10.65 -16.31 11.21
CA VAL A 261 11.18 -16.88 12.47
C VAL A 261 12.18 -17.96 12.12
N LYS A 262 13.33 -17.92 12.76
CA LYS A 262 14.40 -18.90 12.62
C LYS A 262 13.96 -20.25 13.23
N LEU A 263 14.07 -21.32 12.49
CA LEU A 263 13.82 -22.68 12.97
C LEU A 263 15.13 -23.33 13.47
N ASP A 264 16.19 -23.16 12.71
CA ASP A 264 17.54 -23.63 13.00
C ASP A 264 18.58 -22.75 12.28
N GLU A 265 19.84 -23.14 12.31
CA GLU A 265 20.95 -22.37 11.69
C GLU A 265 20.84 -22.25 10.15
N LYS A 266 20.01 -23.05 9.49
CA LYS A 266 19.88 -23.09 8.03
C LYS A 266 18.50 -22.69 7.54
N THR A 267 17.48 -22.85 8.37
CA THR A 267 16.08 -22.71 7.93
C THR A 267 15.30 -21.70 8.74
N MET A 268 14.39 -21.02 8.07
CA MET A 268 13.41 -20.13 8.70
C MET A 268 12.01 -20.45 8.19
N LEU A 269 11.01 -20.14 8.99
CA LEU A 269 9.61 -20.10 8.62
C LEU A 269 9.25 -18.67 8.27
N ALA A 270 8.64 -18.45 7.10
CA ALA A 270 8.29 -17.12 6.61
C ALA A 270 6.85 -17.06 6.09
N THR A 271 6.24 -15.90 6.19
CA THR A 271 4.93 -15.65 5.60
C THR A 271 4.97 -15.78 4.08
N PRO A 272 3.89 -16.26 3.44
CA PRO A 272 3.80 -16.33 2.00
C PRO A 272 3.59 -14.94 1.37
N SER A 273 3.86 -14.85 0.07
CA SER A 273 3.65 -13.62 -0.70
C SER A 273 2.16 -13.34 -0.93
N ALA A 274 1.75 -12.08 -0.70
CA ALA A 274 0.45 -11.53 -1.13
C ALA A 274 -0.79 -12.25 -0.59
N LEU A 275 -0.70 -12.82 0.63
CA LEU A 275 -1.86 -13.31 1.38
C LEU A 275 -2.19 -12.35 2.52
N ASP A 276 -3.49 -12.13 2.72
CA ASP A 276 -4.02 -11.36 3.84
C ASP A 276 -3.84 -12.14 5.15
N TYR A 277 -3.37 -11.48 6.21
CA TYR A 277 -3.12 -12.11 7.51
C TYR A 277 -4.38 -12.70 8.15
N ILE A 278 -5.57 -12.11 7.89
CA ILE A 278 -6.84 -12.62 8.40
C ILE A 278 -7.17 -13.97 7.75
N MET A 279 -6.93 -14.08 6.43
CA MET A 279 -7.22 -15.27 5.63
C MET A 279 -6.09 -16.30 5.63
N LEU A 280 -4.92 -15.93 6.15
CA LEU A 280 -3.73 -16.78 6.18
C LEU A 280 -3.93 -17.94 7.15
N GLU A 281 -3.72 -19.17 6.68
CA GLU A 281 -3.70 -20.36 7.53
C GLU A 281 -2.26 -20.72 7.92
N PRO A 282 -2.01 -21.19 9.16
CA PRO A 282 -0.67 -21.60 9.59
C PRO A 282 0.01 -22.61 8.67
N SER A 283 -0.76 -23.53 8.08
CA SER A 283 -0.27 -24.54 7.12
C SER A 283 0.27 -23.95 5.81
N GLN A 284 -0.01 -22.69 5.53
CA GLN A 284 0.39 -21.97 4.31
C GLN A 284 1.75 -21.27 4.44
N MET A 285 2.37 -21.27 5.62
CA MET A 285 3.72 -20.73 5.81
C MET A 285 4.73 -21.47 4.95
N ALA A 286 5.73 -20.76 4.49
CA ALA A 286 6.82 -21.32 3.71
C ALA A 286 8.05 -21.57 4.57
N LYS A 287 8.66 -22.76 4.44
CA LYS A 287 9.98 -23.04 5.00
C LYS A 287 11.03 -22.67 3.97
N VAL A 288 11.96 -21.81 4.37
CA VAL A 288 12.97 -21.23 3.48
C VAL A 288 14.36 -21.64 3.96
N ASP A 289 15.18 -22.14 3.05
CA ASP A 289 16.62 -22.29 3.26
C ASP A 289 17.28 -20.91 3.20
N MET A 290 17.93 -20.51 4.27
CA MET A 290 18.50 -19.16 4.39
C MET A 290 19.76 -18.94 3.56
N GLU A 291 20.40 -20.01 3.05
CA GLU A 291 21.59 -19.90 2.19
C GLU A 291 21.19 -19.79 0.72
N THR A 292 20.38 -20.73 0.24
CA THR A 292 19.98 -20.81 -1.17
C THR A 292 18.76 -19.95 -1.51
N LEU A 293 18.00 -19.53 -0.50
CA LEU A 293 16.70 -18.88 -0.60
C LEU A 293 15.63 -19.71 -1.35
N GLU A 294 15.89 -21.03 -1.50
CA GLU A 294 14.88 -21.98 -1.94
C GLU A 294 13.84 -22.18 -0.84
N TRP A 295 12.62 -22.50 -1.23
CA TRP A 295 11.53 -22.65 -0.30
C TRP A 295 10.66 -23.86 -0.62
N THR A 296 10.02 -24.40 0.42
CA THR A 296 9.03 -25.47 0.36
C THR A 296 7.73 -25.03 1.02
N GLY A 297 6.61 -25.66 0.64
CA GLY A 297 5.27 -25.40 1.15
C GLY A 297 4.27 -25.13 0.03
N SER A 298 3.00 -24.99 0.39
CA SER A 298 1.89 -24.80 -0.55
C SER A 298 1.93 -23.45 -1.27
N ASN A 299 2.46 -22.42 -0.62
CA ASN A 299 2.49 -21.06 -1.14
C ASN A 299 3.93 -20.55 -1.31
N LYS A 300 4.10 -19.64 -2.29
CA LYS A 300 5.37 -18.98 -2.52
C LYS A 300 5.75 -18.12 -1.32
N ALA A 301 6.97 -18.30 -0.80
CA ALA A 301 7.51 -17.46 0.27
C ALA A 301 7.55 -15.97 -0.13
N THR A 302 7.53 -15.10 0.87
CA THR A 302 7.72 -13.64 0.64
C THR A 302 8.87 -13.35 -0.31
N SER A 303 8.69 -12.35 -1.17
CA SER A 303 9.76 -11.88 -2.06
C SER A 303 10.96 -11.31 -1.30
N GLU A 304 10.78 -10.93 -0.04
CA GLU A 304 11.80 -10.34 0.82
C GLU A 304 12.52 -11.34 1.73
N LYS A 305 12.34 -12.64 1.48
CA LYS A 305 13.02 -13.71 2.23
C LYS A 305 14.53 -13.55 2.34
N GLY A 306 15.18 -12.93 1.35
CA GLY A 306 16.62 -12.62 1.41
C GLY A 306 16.98 -11.58 2.47
N LEU A 307 16.08 -10.62 2.74
CA LEU A 307 16.24 -9.63 3.78
C LEU A 307 16.14 -10.27 5.18
N HIS A 308 15.14 -11.13 5.37
CA HIS A 308 14.99 -11.90 6.61
C HIS A 308 16.18 -12.84 6.84
N ALA A 309 16.60 -13.58 5.82
CA ALA A 309 17.73 -14.49 5.91
C ALA A 309 19.03 -13.76 6.29
N LEU A 310 19.29 -12.56 5.74
CA LEU A 310 20.42 -11.73 6.12
C LEU A 310 20.45 -11.45 7.64
N LEU A 311 19.32 -11.05 8.21
CA LEU A 311 19.24 -10.62 9.61
C LEU A 311 19.26 -11.80 10.58
N LEU A 312 18.60 -12.90 10.22
CA LEU A 312 18.55 -14.12 11.04
C LEU A 312 19.90 -14.86 11.07
N LYS A 313 20.69 -14.83 9.99
CA LYS A 313 22.02 -15.41 9.93
C LYS A 313 23.08 -14.49 10.55
N GLY A 314 22.89 -13.19 10.47
CA GLY A 314 23.90 -12.20 10.82
C GLY A 314 24.16 -12.05 12.32
N ASN A 315 23.27 -12.55 13.19
CA ASN A 315 23.41 -12.48 14.63
C ASN A 315 22.76 -13.73 15.26
N PRO A 316 23.48 -14.54 16.07
CA PRO A 316 22.95 -15.73 16.71
C PRO A 316 21.81 -15.44 17.71
N ASP A 317 21.78 -14.26 18.29
CA ASP A 317 20.74 -13.85 19.25
C ASP A 317 19.44 -13.38 18.56
N VAL A 318 19.43 -13.28 17.23
CA VAL A 318 18.24 -12.90 16.44
C VAL A 318 17.53 -14.15 15.95
N ASN A 319 16.27 -14.32 16.38
CA ASN A 319 15.44 -15.46 15.98
C ASN A 319 14.15 -15.06 15.27
N ALA A 320 13.77 -13.76 15.28
CA ALA A 320 12.62 -13.28 14.54
C ALA A 320 12.88 -11.94 13.86
N THR A 321 12.22 -11.74 12.74
CA THR A 321 12.28 -10.49 11.97
C THR A 321 10.89 -10.12 11.44
N ILE A 322 10.58 -8.83 11.50
CA ILE A 322 9.32 -8.26 10.99
C ILE A 322 9.66 -7.14 10.01
N HIS A 323 9.20 -7.28 8.78
CA HIS A 323 9.12 -6.16 7.84
C HIS A 323 7.70 -5.60 7.86
N SER A 324 7.58 -4.29 8.00
CA SER A 324 6.30 -3.61 8.14
C SER A 324 6.28 -2.25 7.47
N HIS A 325 5.07 -1.71 7.29
CA HIS A 325 4.81 -0.40 6.69
C HIS A 325 4.01 0.50 7.65
N PRO A 326 4.51 0.72 8.89
CA PRO A 326 3.83 1.56 9.86
C PRO A 326 3.83 3.02 9.38
N PHE A 327 2.81 3.78 9.78
CA PHE A 327 2.57 5.11 9.21
C PHE A 327 3.75 6.07 9.42
N TYR A 328 4.16 6.29 10.67
CA TYR A 328 5.27 7.21 10.97
C TYR A 328 6.63 6.65 10.56
N GLY A 329 6.84 5.35 10.68
CA GLY A 329 8.05 4.69 10.18
C GLY A 329 8.24 4.85 8.68
N CYS A 330 7.16 4.78 7.89
CA CYS A 330 7.20 5.07 6.45
C CYS A 330 7.55 6.53 6.15
N ILE A 331 7.13 7.49 7.00
CA ILE A 331 7.52 8.91 6.82
C ILE A 331 9.04 9.04 6.98
N LEU A 332 9.62 8.43 8.01
CA LEU A 332 11.07 8.45 8.22
C LEU A 332 11.81 7.74 7.07
N ALA A 333 11.28 6.61 6.58
CA ALA A 333 11.80 5.95 5.38
C ALA A 333 11.75 6.87 4.14
N ALA A 334 10.67 7.64 3.97
CA ALA A 334 10.53 8.63 2.90
C ALA A 334 11.46 9.84 3.07
N MET A 335 11.86 10.18 4.29
CA MET A 335 12.88 11.20 4.55
C MET A 335 14.29 10.73 4.16
N GLY A 336 14.52 9.40 4.06
CA GLY A 336 15.78 8.80 3.62
C GLY A 336 16.97 9.09 4.54
N LYS A 337 16.72 9.28 5.84
CA LYS A 337 17.73 9.66 6.83
C LYS A 337 17.65 8.77 8.06
N ALA A 338 18.78 8.61 8.74
CA ALA A 338 18.77 8.05 10.09
C ALA A 338 17.99 8.95 11.05
N MET A 339 17.37 8.35 12.06
CA MET A 339 16.60 9.04 13.08
C MET A 339 17.29 8.92 14.44
N PRO A 340 17.67 10.04 15.09
CA PRO A 340 18.05 10.00 16.49
C PRO A 340 16.84 9.58 17.32
N VAL A 341 17.02 8.55 18.16
CA VAL A 341 15.93 7.99 18.96
C VAL A 341 15.58 8.91 20.12
N PRO A 342 14.30 9.30 20.31
CA PRO A 342 13.88 10.03 21.48
C PRO A 342 14.23 9.25 22.76
N GLU A 343 14.64 9.94 23.82
CA GLU A 343 15.19 9.35 25.05
C GLU A 343 14.31 8.24 25.66
N ALA A 344 12.99 8.44 25.64
CA ALA A 344 12.02 7.48 26.16
C ALA A 344 12.04 6.08 25.51
N TYR A 345 12.68 5.92 24.35
CA TYR A 345 12.70 4.68 23.59
C TYR A 345 14.11 4.07 23.46
N ARG A 346 15.15 4.73 24.00
CA ARG A 346 16.54 4.30 23.80
C ARG A 346 16.86 2.95 24.41
N ASP A 347 16.23 2.58 25.50
CA ASP A 347 16.40 1.26 26.14
C ASP A 347 16.01 0.10 25.20
N VAL A 348 15.11 0.35 24.23
CA VAL A 348 14.61 -0.66 23.29
C VAL A 348 15.29 -0.50 21.91
N LEU A 349 15.49 0.73 21.46
CA LEU A 349 15.87 1.05 20.09
C LEU A 349 17.33 1.48 19.92
N GLY A 350 18.04 1.75 21.03
CA GLY A 350 19.38 2.37 20.98
C GLY A 350 19.31 3.87 20.70
N ASP A 351 20.45 4.45 20.35
CA ASP A 351 20.56 5.91 20.19
C ASP A 351 20.07 6.41 18.82
N GLU A 352 20.16 5.57 17.80
CA GLU A 352 19.85 5.94 16.41
C GLU A 352 19.27 4.75 15.64
N ILE A 353 18.26 5.00 14.81
CA ILE A 353 17.78 4.06 13.80
C ILE A 353 18.36 4.45 12.43
N PRO A 354 19.17 3.58 11.83
CA PRO A 354 19.76 3.85 10.50
C PRO A 354 18.74 3.77 9.39
N CYS A 355 19.08 4.35 8.22
CA CYS A 355 18.31 4.26 6.99
C CYS A 355 19.14 3.64 5.87
N ALA A 356 18.72 2.51 5.35
CA ALA A 356 19.32 1.85 4.20
C ALA A 356 18.97 2.59 2.89
N GLN A 357 19.91 2.64 1.96
CA GLN A 357 19.70 3.25 0.65
C GLN A 357 18.59 2.53 -0.12
N ALA A 358 17.81 3.29 -0.90
CA ALA A 358 16.73 2.79 -1.71
C ALA A 358 17.18 1.72 -2.71
N ALA A 359 16.38 0.66 -2.81
CA ALA A 359 16.47 -0.34 -3.85
C ALA A 359 15.08 -1.01 -4.00
N LEU A 360 14.84 -1.66 -5.15
CA LEU A 360 13.60 -2.38 -5.40
C LEU A 360 13.37 -3.47 -4.35
N PRO A 361 12.14 -3.62 -3.81
CA PRO A 361 11.79 -4.69 -2.88
C PRO A 361 12.10 -6.08 -3.43
N GLY A 362 12.56 -6.97 -2.56
CA GLY A 362 12.88 -8.35 -2.91
C GLY A 362 14.16 -8.54 -3.73
N THR A 363 14.97 -7.49 -3.92
CA THR A 363 16.24 -7.58 -4.68
C THR A 363 17.45 -7.76 -3.77
N GLY A 364 18.49 -8.43 -4.28
CA GLY A 364 19.79 -8.54 -3.58
C GLY A 364 20.45 -7.19 -3.31
N LYS A 365 20.11 -6.14 -4.08
CA LYS A 365 20.59 -4.77 -3.82
C LYS A 365 20.01 -4.21 -2.53
N LEU A 366 18.71 -4.43 -2.25
CA LEU A 366 18.09 -4.02 -0.99
C LEU A 366 18.75 -4.76 0.18
N VAL A 367 18.94 -6.07 0.06
CA VAL A 367 19.63 -6.91 1.06
C VAL A 367 21.01 -6.36 1.38
N LYS A 368 21.82 -6.06 0.36
CA LYS A 368 23.15 -5.47 0.51
C LYS A 368 23.11 -4.11 1.21
N ASN A 369 22.17 -3.24 0.82
CA ASN A 369 22.03 -1.90 1.40
C ASN A 369 21.67 -1.96 2.89
N VAL A 370 20.76 -2.87 3.27
CA VAL A 370 20.39 -3.07 4.67
C VAL A 370 21.56 -3.65 5.47
N GLY A 371 22.27 -4.64 4.94
CA GLY A 371 23.46 -5.20 5.60
C GLY A 371 24.55 -4.17 5.86
N ALA A 372 24.69 -3.20 4.95
CA ALA A 372 25.66 -2.11 5.13
C ALA A 372 25.21 -1.04 6.15
N ALA A 373 23.90 -0.87 6.35
CA ALA A 373 23.36 0.21 7.17
C ALA A 373 23.03 -0.22 8.60
N ILE A 374 22.47 -1.43 8.80
CA ILE A 374 21.82 -1.81 10.06
C ILE A 374 22.77 -1.93 11.25
N GLY A 375 24.02 -2.36 11.04
CA GLY A 375 24.98 -2.57 12.12
C GLY A 375 24.39 -3.37 13.29
N ASN A 376 24.49 -2.84 14.52
CA ASN A 376 23.93 -3.43 15.73
C ASN A 376 22.50 -2.93 16.05
N ALA A 377 21.92 -2.02 15.27
CA ALA A 377 20.61 -1.47 15.54
C ALA A 377 19.51 -2.54 15.46
N PRO A 378 18.49 -2.50 16.32
CA PRO A 378 17.39 -3.48 16.31
C PRO A 378 16.43 -3.27 15.14
N ALA A 379 16.53 -2.14 14.45
CA ALA A 379 15.67 -1.77 13.33
C ALA A 379 16.44 -0.97 12.27
N CYS A 380 15.88 -0.91 11.05
CA CYS A 380 16.41 -0.09 9.96
C CYS A 380 15.27 0.43 9.10
N PHE A 381 15.29 1.72 8.76
CA PHE A 381 14.43 2.27 7.70
C PHE A 381 14.93 1.78 6.34
N LEU A 382 14.00 1.45 5.47
CA LEU A 382 14.25 1.12 4.07
C LEU A 382 13.82 2.33 3.24
N ALA A 383 14.76 3.13 2.76
CA ALA A 383 14.43 4.38 2.07
C ALA A 383 13.38 4.17 0.96
N HIS A 384 12.29 4.95 1.00
CA HIS A 384 11.12 4.90 0.11
C HIS A 384 10.28 3.63 0.19
N HIS A 385 10.45 2.79 1.24
CA HIS A 385 9.75 1.51 1.31
C HIS A 385 9.01 1.33 2.64
N GLY A 386 9.70 1.00 3.70
CA GLY A 386 9.12 0.71 5.02
C GLY A 386 10.20 0.53 6.06
N VAL A 387 9.97 -0.38 7.01
CA VAL A 387 10.91 -0.68 8.09
C VAL A 387 11.16 -2.17 8.21
N ILE A 388 12.35 -2.56 8.66
CA ILE A 388 12.66 -3.93 9.07
C ILE A 388 13.16 -3.91 10.50
N VAL A 389 12.68 -4.85 11.33
CA VAL A 389 13.12 -5.02 12.71
C VAL A 389 13.62 -6.44 12.93
N ARG A 390 14.47 -6.63 13.93
CA ARG A 390 14.99 -7.93 14.35
C ARG A 390 14.91 -8.06 15.87
N GLY A 391 14.52 -9.21 16.37
CA GLY A 391 14.38 -9.49 17.80
C GLY A 391 14.88 -10.88 18.16
N LYS A 392 15.11 -11.11 19.46
CA LYS A 392 15.51 -12.43 20.00
C LYS A 392 14.43 -13.49 19.85
N ASP A 393 13.18 -13.06 19.74
CA ASP A 393 12.00 -13.88 19.47
C ASP A 393 10.94 -13.00 18.80
N LEU A 394 9.79 -13.58 18.44
CA LEU A 394 8.73 -12.89 17.73
C LEU A 394 8.07 -11.77 18.57
N GLU A 395 7.92 -11.99 19.89
CA GLU A 395 7.34 -10.98 20.79
C GLU A 395 8.28 -9.78 20.97
N ASP A 396 9.58 -10.03 21.08
CA ASP A 396 10.60 -8.99 21.14
C ASP A 396 10.66 -8.18 19.82
N ALA A 397 10.62 -8.85 18.66
CA ALA A 397 10.55 -8.19 17.36
C ALA A 397 9.29 -7.31 17.24
N PHE A 398 8.14 -7.80 17.72
CA PHE A 398 6.89 -7.04 17.75
C PHE A 398 6.98 -5.81 18.66
N LYS A 399 7.54 -5.97 19.86
CA LYS A 399 7.79 -4.88 20.79
C LYS A 399 8.69 -3.80 20.19
N ILE A 400 9.74 -4.21 19.48
CA ILE A 400 10.64 -3.28 18.78
C ILE A 400 9.88 -2.55 17.65
N CYS A 401 9.07 -3.25 16.86
CA CYS A 401 8.25 -2.66 15.81
C CYS A 401 7.30 -1.59 16.35
N ARG A 402 6.63 -1.87 17.46
CA ARG A 402 5.73 -0.93 18.14
C ARG A 402 6.47 0.28 18.69
N ALA A 403 7.57 0.04 19.42
CA ALA A 403 8.39 1.11 19.98
C ALA A 403 8.95 2.03 18.88
N LEU A 404 9.32 1.45 17.72
CA LEU A 404 9.79 2.22 16.57
C LEU A 404 8.70 3.15 16.03
N GLU A 405 7.49 2.66 15.84
CA GLU A 405 6.37 3.49 15.35
C GLU A 405 6.05 4.63 16.33
N ASP A 406 6.00 4.33 17.64
CA ASP A 406 5.79 5.36 18.66
C ASP A 406 6.94 6.38 18.71
N ALA A 407 8.19 5.94 18.60
CA ALA A 407 9.36 6.82 18.55
C ALA A 407 9.35 7.72 17.30
N CYS A 408 8.98 7.16 16.14
CA CYS A 408 8.82 7.92 14.90
C CYS A 408 7.73 8.99 15.02
N ARG A 409 6.58 8.63 15.60
CA ARG A 409 5.50 9.60 15.89
C ARG A 409 6.01 10.74 16.74
N ASP A 410 6.63 10.43 17.87
CA ASP A 410 7.11 11.43 18.82
C ASP A 410 8.19 12.32 18.20
N TYR A 411 9.09 11.77 17.41
CA TYR A 411 10.10 12.53 16.68
C TYR A 411 9.49 13.51 15.66
N LEU A 412 8.41 13.11 14.97
CA LEU A 412 7.79 13.94 13.91
C LEU A 412 6.84 14.99 14.48
N THR A 413 6.24 14.76 15.67
CA THR A 413 5.17 15.59 16.20
C THR A 413 5.59 16.49 17.37
N LYS A 414 6.72 16.24 17.98
CA LYS A 414 7.35 17.05 19.05
C LYS A 414 8.58 17.78 18.52
#